data_e29f55c62bc8fb87ecdfa76fdb693a22
#
_entry.id   e29f55c62bc8fb87ecdfa76fdb693a22
#
_cell.length_a   1.000
_cell.length_b   1.000
_cell.length_c   1.000
_cell.angle_alpha   90.00
_cell.angle_beta   90.00
_cell.angle_gamma   90.00
#
_symmetry.space_group_name_H-M   'P 1'
#
loop_
_entity.id
_entity.type
_entity.pdbx_description
1 polymer ?
#
loop_
_entity_poly.entity_id
_entity_poly.type
_entity_poly.pdbx_seq_one_letter_code
_entity_poly.pdbx_strand_id
1 'polypeptide(L)'
;MAITTPKYIAELEPYEGGRPIKEVSRELGIPPHKIVKLASNENPLGVSPKAKHAIDEGVNETHSYPDGNGYYLKLALCNKFSLNSDQIILGNGSNDVLELAARTFISTGD
;
A
#
# COMPACT_ATOMS: atom_id res chain seq x y z
N MET A 1 -2.55 -28.93 20.47
CA MET A 1 -1.89 -29.23 19.19
C MET A 1 -0.97 -28.07 18.89
N ALA A 2 0.35 -28.27 18.79
CA ALA A 2 1.26 -27.18 18.42
C ALA A 2 1.12 -26.92 16.91
N ILE A 3 0.93 -25.64 16.54
CA ILE A 3 0.95 -25.24 15.13
C ILE A 3 2.41 -25.25 14.70
N THR A 4 2.75 -26.13 13.74
CA THR A 4 4.09 -26.17 13.16
C THR A 4 4.13 -25.37 11.88
N THR A 5 4.98 -24.35 11.84
CA THR A 5 5.23 -23.57 10.64
C THR A 5 6.29 -24.27 9.78
N PRO A 6 6.16 -24.32 8.45
CA PRO A 6 7.20 -24.81 7.57
C PRO A 6 8.52 -24.09 7.84
N LYS A 7 9.66 -24.85 7.77
CA LYS A 7 10.98 -24.33 8.13
C LYS A 7 11.36 -23.07 7.34
N TYR A 8 11.09 -23.05 6.04
CA TYR A 8 11.38 -21.89 5.17
C TYR A 8 10.59 -20.63 5.53
N ILE A 9 9.44 -20.78 6.23
CA ILE A 9 8.69 -19.64 6.77
C ILE A 9 9.24 -19.22 8.14
N ALA A 10 9.60 -20.21 8.98
CA ALA A 10 10.12 -19.93 10.33
C ALA A 10 11.50 -19.25 10.30
N GLU A 11 12.27 -19.44 9.23
CA GLU A 11 13.60 -18.86 9.03
C GLU A 11 13.59 -17.52 8.27
N LEU A 12 12.41 -17.03 7.83
CA LEU A 12 12.33 -15.72 7.20
C LEU A 12 12.63 -14.61 8.22
N GLU A 13 13.56 -13.74 7.86
CA GLU A 13 13.75 -12.49 8.59
C GLU A 13 12.56 -11.54 8.29
N PRO A 14 11.85 -11.06 9.34
CA PRO A 14 10.74 -10.14 9.12
C PRO A 14 11.25 -8.82 8.53
N TYR A 15 10.47 -8.28 7.60
CA TYR A 15 10.74 -6.94 7.07
C TYR A 15 10.56 -5.89 8.19
N GLU A 16 11.62 -5.14 8.47
CA GLU A 16 11.57 -4.00 9.37
C GLU A 16 11.19 -2.72 8.60
N GLY A 17 9.97 -2.26 8.79
CA GLY A 17 9.48 -1.00 8.23
C GLY A 17 10.14 0.23 8.86
N GLY A 18 10.08 1.36 8.16
CA GLY A 18 10.52 2.64 8.74
C GLY A 18 9.70 3.02 9.96
N ARG A 19 10.37 3.45 11.04
CA ARG A 19 9.73 3.76 12.33
C ARG A 19 8.83 5.01 12.23
N PRO A 20 7.65 5.02 12.89
CA PRO A 20 6.79 6.19 12.95
C PRO A 20 7.45 7.37 13.68
N ILE A 21 7.29 8.60 13.18
CA ILE A 21 7.84 9.82 13.81
C ILE A 21 7.44 9.94 15.30
N LYS A 22 6.18 9.60 15.63
CA LYS A 22 5.68 9.66 17.01
C LYS A 22 6.39 8.68 17.95
N GLU A 23 6.81 7.54 17.45
CA GLU A 23 7.56 6.55 18.22
C GLU A 23 8.97 7.05 18.50
N VAL A 24 9.68 7.48 17.47
CA VAL A 24 11.03 8.05 17.60
C VAL A 24 11.03 9.31 18.50
N SER A 25 10.01 10.15 18.37
CA SER A 25 9.81 11.32 19.21
C SER A 25 9.71 10.96 20.70
N ARG A 26 8.92 9.94 21.05
CA ARG A 26 8.78 9.49 22.46
C ARG A 26 10.08 8.90 22.99
N GLU A 27 10.79 8.12 22.18
CA GLU A 27 12.01 7.45 22.60
C GLU A 27 13.18 8.42 22.80
N LEU A 28 13.33 9.36 21.89
CA LEU A 28 14.46 10.32 21.92
C LEU A 28 14.13 11.62 22.66
N GLY A 29 12.90 11.86 23.09
CA GLY A 29 12.46 13.12 23.70
C GLY A 29 12.52 14.32 22.74
N ILE A 30 12.56 14.09 21.43
CA ILE A 30 12.62 15.14 20.42
C ILE A 30 11.21 15.47 19.93
N PRO A 31 10.81 16.74 19.87
CA PRO A 31 9.49 17.11 19.33
C PRO A 31 9.30 16.61 17.88
N PRO A 32 8.10 16.07 17.52
CA PRO A 32 7.85 15.51 16.18
C PRO A 32 8.21 16.42 15.01
N HIS A 33 7.98 17.73 15.15
CA HIS A 33 8.28 18.72 14.11
C HIS A 33 9.79 18.98 13.88
N LYS A 34 10.65 18.47 14.76
CA LYS A 34 12.12 18.52 14.61
C LYS A 34 12.70 17.24 14.00
N ILE A 35 11.86 16.24 13.74
CA ILE A 35 12.28 14.97 13.16
C ILE A 35 11.99 15.00 11.66
N VAL A 36 13.03 14.82 10.85
CA VAL A 36 12.89 14.63 9.41
C VAL A 36 12.94 13.13 9.11
N LYS A 37 11.83 12.58 8.62
CA LYS A 37 11.74 11.17 8.23
C LYS A 37 12.16 11.04 6.77
N LEU A 38 13.27 10.35 6.54
CA LEU A 38 13.77 10.01 5.21
C LEU A 38 13.51 8.53 4.85
N ALA A 39 12.87 7.78 5.76
CA ALA A 39 12.43 6.42 5.55
C ALA A 39 11.00 6.40 5.03
N SER A 40 10.65 5.36 4.28
CA SER A 40 9.36 5.18 3.59
C SER A 40 9.18 6.15 2.41
N ASN A 41 8.44 5.71 1.40
CA ASN A 41 8.13 6.53 0.22
C ASN A 41 6.86 7.35 0.49
N GLU A 42 6.98 8.35 1.36
CA GLU A 42 5.89 9.25 1.75
C GLU A 42 6.01 10.60 1.06
N ASN A 43 4.88 11.25 0.77
CA ASN A 43 4.87 12.60 0.22
C ASN A 43 4.91 13.64 1.37
N PRO A 44 6.05 14.32 1.60
CA PRO A 44 6.17 15.31 2.68
C PRO A 44 5.34 16.58 2.47
N LEU A 45 4.87 16.82 1.24
CA LEU A 45 3.98 17.94 0.91
C LEU A 45 2.52 17.69 1.32
N GLY A 46 2.22 16.45 1.74
CA GLY A 46 0.88 16.05 2.14
C GLY A 46 -0.02 15.68 0.97
N VAL A 47 -1.31 15.69 1.22
CA VAL A 47 -2.35 15.29 0.28
C VAL A 47 -2.70 16.45 -0.68
N SER A 48 -2.88 16.14 -1.96
CA SER A 48 -3.37 17.12 -2.95
C SER A 48 -4.74 17.68 -2.55
N PRO A 49 -4.99 19.00 -2.67
CA PRO A 49 -6.31 19.58 -2.40
C PRO A 49 -7.44 18.93 -3.20
N LYS A 50 -7.18 18.55 -4.45
CA LYS A 50 -8.16 17.84 -5.30
C LYS A 50 -8.46 16.44 -4.77
N ALA A 51 -7.43 15.71 -4.31
CA ALA A 51 -7.63 14.39 -3.72
C ALA A 51 -8.41 14.48 -2.40
N LYS A 52 -8.11 15.48 -1.56
CA LYS A 52 -8.87 15.73 -0.34
C LYS A 52 -10.33 15.99 -0.62
N HIS A 53 -10.63 16.86 -1.58
CA HIS A 53 -12.01 17.16 -1.98
C HIS A 53 -12.75 15.90 -2.47
N ALA A 54 -12.12 15.09 -3.32
CA ALA A 54 -12.72 13.85 -3.80
C ALA A 54 -12.98 12.83 -2.67
N ILE A 55 -12.11 12.78 -1.65
CA ILE A 55 -12.32 11.95 -0.47
C ILE A 55 -13.51 12.45 0.34
N ASP A 56 -13.60 13.76 0.58
CA ASP A 56 -14.71 14.39 1.33
C ASP A 56 -16.06 14.13 0.64
N GLU A 57 -16.12 14.16 -0.69
CA GLU A 57 -17.32 13.80 -1.45
C GLU A 57 -17.62 12.29 -1.37
N GLY A 58 -16.61 11.45 -1.52
CA GLY A 58 -16.74 9.99 -1.53
C GLY A 58 -17.14 9.37 -0.19
N VAL A 59 -16.94 10.08 0.93
CA VAL A 59 -17.32 9.59 2.27
C VAL A 59 -18.81 9.23 2.37
N ASN A 60 -19.68 9.95 1.66
CA ASN A 60 -21.12 9.69 1.68
C ASN A 60 -21.52 8.36 1.04
N GLU A 61 -20.64 7.76 0.22
CA GLU A 61 -20.90 6.50 -0.47
C GLU A 61 -20.21 5.29 0.17
N THR A 62 -19.48 5.49 1.27
CA THR A 62 -18.71 4.42 1.96
C THR A 62 -19.58 3.31 2.56
N HIS A 63 -20.89 3.50 2.64
CA HIS A 63 -21.86 2.47 3.04
C HIS A 63 -22.10 1.40 1.97
N SER A 64 -21.63 1.63 0.75
CA SER A 64 -21.75 0.70 -0.39
C SER A 64 -20.39 0.10 -0.74
N TYR A 65 -20.39 -1.14 -1.24
CA TYR A 65 -19.17 -1.72 -1.77
C TYR A 65 -18.71 -0.98 -3.03
N PRO A 66 -17.40 -0.71 -3.16
CA PRO A 66 -16.87 -0.16 -4.41
C PRO A 66 -16.94 -1.18 -5.54
N ASP A 67 -16.82 -0.71 -6.78
CA ASP A 67 -16.63 -1.60 -7.93
C ASP A 67 -15.33 -2.40 -7.79
N GLY A 68 -15.45 -3.72 -7.64
CA GLY A 68 -14.31 -4.63 -7.46
C GLY A 68 -13.35 -4.67 -8.64
N ASN A 69 -13.79 -4.27 -9.85
CA ASN A 69 -12.93 -4.20 -11.04
C ASN A 69 -12.20 -2.85 -11.16
N GLY A 70 -12.60 -1.83 -10.39
CA GLY A 70 -12.01 -0.51 -10.41
C GLY A 70 -12.14 0.19 -11.76
N TYR A 71 -13.29 0.07 -12.40
CA TYR A 71 -13.52 0.55 -13.78
C TYR A 71 -13.10 2.01 -13.97
N TYR A 72 -13.57 2.92 -13.12
CA TYR A 72 -13.27 4.34 -13.25
C TYR A 72 -11.79 4.66 -13.03
N LEU A 73 -11.15 3.97 -12.09
CA LEU A 73 -9.72 4.11 -11.85
C LEU A 73 -8.90 3.61 -13.04
N LYS A 74 -9.21 2.43 -13.57
CA LYS A 74 -8.56 1.90 -14.77
C LYS A 74 -8.76 2.82 -15.97
N LEU A 75 -9.96 3.33 -16.18
CA LEU A 75 -10.24 4.27 -17.26
C LEU A 75 -9.38 5.54 -17.14
N ALA A 76 -9.28 6.12 -15.96
CA ALA A 76 -8.46 7.30 -15.72
C ALA A 76 -6.95 7.02 -15.96
N LEU A 77 -6.47 5.86 -15.52
CA LEU A 77 -5.08 5.43 -15.75
C LEU A 77 -4.79 5.16 -17.25
N CYS A 78 -5.71 4.50 -17.94
CA CYS A 78 -5.61 4.28 -19.39
C CYS A 78 -5.48 5.60 -20.13
N ASN A 79 -6.34 6.56 -19.84
CA ASN A 79 -6.32 7.89 -20.47
C ASN A 79 -5.05 8.67 -20.15
N LYS A 80 -4.57 8.59 -18.90
CA LYS A 80 -3.39 9.34 -18.44
C LYS A 80 -2.08 8.80 -19.00
N PHE A 81 -1.97 7.48 -19.08
CA PHE A 81 -0.71 6.80 -19.43
C PHE A 81 -0.73 6.12 -20.79
N SER A 82 -1.82 6.27 -21.56
CA SER A 82 -2.01 5.61 -22.87
C SER A 82 -1.87 4.08 -22.78
N LEU A 83 -2.50 3.48 -21.76
CA LEU A 83 -2.51 2.05 -21.53
C LEU A 83 -3.85 1.43 -21.94
N ASN A 84 -3.85 0.11 -22.16
CA ASN A 84 -5.07 -0.69 -22.24
C ASN A 84 -5.48 -1.18 -20.86
N SER A 85 -6.76 -1.45 -20.62
CA SER A 85 -7.27 -1.89 -19.33
C SER A 85 -6.75 -3.26 -18.88
N ASP A 86 -6.37 -4.12 -19.81
CA ASP A 86 -5.76 -5.43 -19.59
C ASP A 86 -4.29 -5.37 -19.16
N GLN A 87 -3.66 -4.20 -19.27
CA GLN A 87 -2.31 -3.93 -18.79
C GLN A 87 -2.28 -3.41 -17.35
N ILE A 88 -3.44 -3.31 -16.68
CA ILE A 88 -3.55 -2.72 -15.34
C ILE A 88 -4.11 -3.75 -14.35
N ILE A 89 -3.33 -4.03 -13.32
CA ILE A 89 -3.74 -4.79 -12.13
C ILE A 89 -3.86 -3.82 -10.96
N LEU A 90 -4.95 -3.93 -10.21
CA LEU A 90 -5.20 -3.15 -9.01
C LEU A 90 -5.05 -4.04 -7.77
N GLY A 91 -4.54 -3.48 -6.69
CA GLY A 91 -4.42 -4.15 -5.40
C GLY A 91 -4.43 -3.13 -4.25
N ASN A 92 -4.59 -3.63 -3.03
CA ASN A 92 -4.56 -2.82 -1.81
C ASN A 92 -3.12 -2.51 -1.39
N GLY A 93 -2.40 -1.79 -2.26
CA GLY A 93 -0.99 -1.50 -2.14
C GLY A 93 -0.11 -2.51 -2.89
N SER A 94 1.20 -2.23 -2.93
CA SER A 94 2.17 -3.01 -3.69
C SER A 94 2.32 -4.46 -3.19
N ASN A 95 2.15 -4.70 -1.89
CA ASN A 95 2.27 -6.05 -1.33
C ASN A 95 1.20 -6.99 -1.88
N ASP A 96 -0.03 -6.51 -2.03
CA ASP A 96 -1.12 -7.28 -2.63
C ASP A 96 -0.81 -7.65 -4.09
N VAL A 97 -0.33 -6.68 -4.86
CA VAL A 97 0.08 -6.91 -6.26
C VAL A 97 1.25 -7.90 -6.36
N LEU A 98 2.23 -7.79 -5.48
CA LEU A 98 3.37 -8.73 -5.42
C LEU A 98 2.91 -10.15 -5.05
N GLU A 99 2.00 -10.27 -4.09
CA GLU A 99 1.44 -11.57 -3.71
C GLU A 99 0.65 -12.21 -4.87
N LEU A 100 -0.19 -11.43 -5.55
CA LEU A 100 -0.92 -11.89 -6.73
C LEU A 100 0.03 -12.36 -7.84
N ALA A 101 1.09 -11.61 -8.10
CA ALA A 101 2.11 -11.99 -9.07
C ALA A 101 2.83 -13.28 -8.67
N ALA A 102 3.27 -13.38 -7.41
CA ALA A 102 3.93 -14.59 -6.91
C ALA A 102 3.04 -15.82 -7.02
N ARG A 103 1.78 -15.72 -6.58
CA ARG A 103 0.81 -16.84 -6.67
C ARG A 103 0.47 -17.25 -8.11
N THR A 104 0.58 -16.32 -9.05
CA THR A 104 0.25 -16.59 -10.46
C THR A 104 1.40 -17.22 -11.22
N PHE A 105 2.64 -16.80 -10.95
CA PHE A 105 3.79 -17.13 -11.79
C PHE A 105 4.83 -18.03 -11.10
N ILE A 106 4.79 -18.15 -9.78
CA ILE A 106 5.78 -18.94 -9.04
C ILE A 106 5.17 -20.28 -8.60
N SER A 107 5.90 -21.36 -8.89
CA SER A 107 5.56 -22.73 -8.53
C SER A 107 6.56 -23.33 -7.57
N THR A 108 6.21 -24.50 -6.98
CA THR A 108 7.13 -25.23 -6.11
C THR A 108 8.40 -25.61 -6.85
N GLY A 109 9.55 -25.10 -6.41
CA GLY A 109 10.87 -25.36 -6.98
C GLY A 109 11.48 -24.21 -7.80
N ASP A 110 10.72 -23.09 -7.96
CA ASP A 110 11.23 -21.85 -8.57
C ASP A 110 12.05 -21.00 -7.58
#